data_b1e3a045912e788b169a0e2301ec4097
#
_entry.id   b1e3a045912e788b169a0e2301ec4097
#
_cell.length_a   1.000
_cell.length_b   1.000
_cell.length_c   1.000
_cell.angle_alpha   90.00
_cell.angle_beta   90.00
_cell.angle_gamma   90.00
#
_symmetry.space_group_name_H-M   'P 1'
#
loop_
_entity.id
_entity.type
_entity.pdbx_description
1 polymer ?
#
loop_
_entity_poly.entity_id
_entity_poly.type
_entity_poly.pdbx_seq_one_letter_code
_entity_poly.pdbx_strand_id
1 'polypeptide(L)'
;YGLSFAGHEIVSNMLSNGLISLLRHRPYWEALCADSGLIPNAVEEILRFNSPQTSWRRVATEDTEIAGYKIPKGTQVFLSLGSANHDEALFDDPESFDIHRKNARHNIAFGRGIHFCLGNRLAILEAEITLETLTKRVPSLDMVSDQTFEFFPNFTFRGPAALWLTWTS
;
A
#
# COMPACT_ATOMS: atom_id res chain seq x y z
N TYR A 1 2.72 -20.86 -10.16
CA TYR A 1 3.11 -19.59 -10.81
C TYR A 1 2.39 -18.38 -10.19
N GLY A 2 1.03 -18.42 -10.04
CA GLY A 2 0.26 -17.27 -9.52
C GLY A 2 0.66 -16.84 -8.10
N LEU A 3 0.83 -17.78 -7.19
CA LEU A 3 1.24 -17.50 -5.80
C LEU A 3 2.67 -16.94 -5.71
N SER A 4 3.60 -17.49 -6.49
CA SER A 4 4.99 -17.00 -6.48
C SER A 4 5.10 -15.57 -7.00
N PHE A 5 4.35 -15.23 -8.05
CA PHE A 5 4.29 -13.88 -8.60
C PHE A 5 3.62 -12.90 -7.61
N ALA A 6 2.41 -13.25 -7.17
CA ALA A 6 1.61 -12.36 -6.32
C ALA A 6 2.23 -12.13 -4.93
N GLY A 7 2.89 -13.14 -4.36
CA GLY A 7 3.48 -13.06 -3.02
C GLY A 7 4.88 -12.45 -2.97
N HIS A 8 5.54 -12.24 -4.11
CA HIS A 8 6.91 -11.71 -4.12
C HIS A 8 6.94 -10.21 -4.44
N GLU A 9 6.57 -9.84 -5.66
CA GLU A 9 6.74 -8.46 -6.15
C GLU A 9 5.85 -7.47 -5.38
N ILE A 10 4.59 -7.83 -5.16
CA ILE A 10 3.62 -6.92 -4.52
C ILE A 10 3.98 -6.67 -3.06
N VAL A 11 4.43 -7.69 -2.34
CA VAL A 11 4.88 -7.54 -0.94
C VAL A 11 6.16 -6.72 -0.86
N SER A 12 7.12 -6.95 -1.76
CA SER A 12 8.34 -6.13 -1.85
C SER A 12 8.03 -4.66 -2.10
N ASN A 13 7.08 -4.37 -3.00
CA ASN A 13 6.63 -3.02 -3.28
C ASN A 13 5.91 -2.40 -2.07
N MET A 14 5.08 -3.16 -1.35
CA MET A 14 4.41 -2.72 -0.13
C MET A 14 5.41 -2.31 0.95
N LEU A 15 6.42 -3.14 1.19
CA LEU A 15 7.46 -2.88 2.18
C LEU A 15 8.30 -1.66 1.81
N SER A 16 8.72 -1.55 0.55
CA SER A 16 9.49 -0.40 0.06
C SER A 16 8.69 0.89 0.14
N ASN A 17 7.44 0.89 -0.31
CA ASN A 17 6.53 2.03 -0.23
C ASN A 17 6.28 2.45 1.22
N GLY A 18 6.10 1.47 2.10
CA GLY A 18 5.90 1.68 3.53
C GLY A 18 7.12 2.33 4.20
N LEU A 19 8.32 1.80 3.94
CA LEU A 19 9.55 2.37 4.46
C LEU A 19 9.78 3.80 3.94
N ILE A 20 9.54 4.07 2.66
CA ILE A 20 9.62 5.42 2.11
C ILE A 20 8.67 6.37 2.86
N SER A 21 7.42 5.95 3.07
CA SER A 21 6.43 6.78 3.75
C SER A 21 6.80 7.04 5.21
N LEU A 22 7.23 6.02 5.93
CA LEU A 22 7.63 6.13 7.34
C LEU A 22 8.92 6.96 7.53
N LEU A 23 9.94 6.74 6.70
CA LEU A 23 11.23 7.42 6.85
C LEU A 23 11.18 8.88 6.35
N ARG A 24 10.28 9.22 5.43
CA ARG A 24 9.97 10.61 5.08
C ARG A 24 9.25 11.36 6.20
N HIS A 25 8.57 10.64 7.08
CA HIS A 25 7.87 11.17 8.24
C HIS A 25 8.53 10.63 9.51
N ARG A 26 9.79 11.01 9.71
CA ARG A 26 10.66 10.51 10.78
C ARG A 26 9.99 10.33 12.15
N PRO A 27 9.14 11.25 12.63
CA PRO A 27 8.43 11.06 13.91
C PRO A 27 7.56 9.79 13.95
N TYR A 28 7.01 9.35 12.82
CA TYR A 28 6.25 8.11 12.77
C TYR A 28 7.13 6.87 12.89
N TRP A 29 8.31 6.87 12.26
CA TRP A 29 9.28 5.80 12.45
C TRP A 29 9.70 5.68 13.92
N GLU A 30 10.01 6.81 14.54
CA GLU A 30 10.39 6.87 15.96
C GLU A 30 9.25 6.43 16.88
N ALA A 31 8.00 6.77 16.56
CA ALA A 31 6.83 6.28 17.28
C ALA A 31 6.69 4.76 17.21
N LEU A 32 6.91 4.15 16.03
CA LEU A 32 6.91 2.68 15.88
C LEU A 32 8.07 2.02 16.65
N CYS A 33 9.24 2.65 16.72
CA CYS A 33 10.35 2.16 17.54
C CYS A 33 10.02 2.18 19.04
N ALA A 34 9.27 3.19 19.49
CA ALA A 34 8.87 3.33 20.88
C ALA A 34 7.67 2.46 21.26
N ASP A 35 6.71 2.25 20.36
CA ASP A 35 5.49 1.49 20.59
C ASP A 35 5.14 0.60 19.38
N SER A 36 5.49 -0.67 19.46
CA SER A 36 5.14 -1.66 18.44
C SER A 36 3.64 -1.91 18.30
N GLY A 37 2.81 -1.50 19.26
CA GLY A 37 1.36 -1.58 19.19
C GLY A 37 0.76 -0.72 18.08
N LEU A 38 1.51 0.25 17.56
CA LEU A 38 1.10 1.09 16.43
C LEU A 38 1.30 0.41 15.05
N ILE A 39 2.11 -0.64 14.98
CA ILE A 39 2.48 -1.29 13.72
C ILE A 39 1.27 -1.79 12.93
N PRO A 40 0.27 -2.47 13.50
CA PRO A 40 -0.87 -2.95 12.73
C PRO A 40 -1.62 -1.82 12.00
N ASN A 41 -1.84 -0.69 12.67
CA ASN A 41 -2.51 0.45 12.04
C ASN A 41 -1.62 1.16 11.02
N ALA A 42 -0.31 1.21 11.26
CA ALA A 42 0.66 1.74 10.30
C ALA A 42 0.69 0.92 9.01
N VAL A 43 0.58 -0.41 9.07
CA VAL A 43 0.48 -1.28 7.88
C VAL A 43 -0.79 -0.99 7.08
N GLU A 44 -1.93 -0.81 7.74
CA GLU A 44 -3.18 -0.43 7.07
C GLU A 44 -3.08 0.95 6.39
N GLU A 45 -2.43 1.91 7.04
CA GLU A 45 -2.20 3.24 6.44
C GLU A 45 -1.20 3.21 5.29
N ILE A 46 -0.16 2.38 5.36
CA ILE A 46 0.76 2.15 4.23
C ILE A 46 -0.02 1.60 3.02
N LEU A 47 -0.88 0.63 3.23
CA LEU A 47 -1.73 0.04 2.20
C LEU A 47 -2.70 1.06 1.61
N ARG A 48 -3.25 1.95 2.43
CA ARG A 48 -4.12 3.04 1.98
C ARG A 48 -3.35 4.06 1.16
N PHE A 49 -2.31 4.64 1.76
CA PHE A 49 -1.62 5.82 1.24
C PHE A 49 -0.73 5.52 0.05
N ASN A 50 -0.04 4.39 0.08
CA ASN A 50 0.93 4.04 -0.95
C ASN A 50 0.77 2.58 -1.40
N SER A 51 -0.45 2.25 -1.85
CA SER A 51 -0.80 0.90 -2.30
C SER A 51 0.20 0.36 -3.32
N PRO A 52 0.71 -0.86 -3.12
CA PRO A 52 1.59 -1.51 -4.09
C PRO A 52 0.84 -1.91 -5.35
N GLN A 53 -0.47 -2.02 -5.28
CA GLN A 53 -1.36 -2.29 -6.39
C GLN A 53 -2.39 -1.16 -6.52
N THR A 54 -2.32 -0.44 -7.62
CA THR A 54 -3.09 0.80 -7.83
C THR A 54 -4.35 0.61 -8.66
N SER A 55 -4.46 -0.50 -9.40
CA SER A 55 -5.58 -0.69 -10.30
C SER A 55 -5.87 -2.13 -10.68
N TRP A 56 -7.11 -2.36 -11.12
CA TRP A 56 -7.56 -3.59 -11.77
C TRP A 56 -8.42 -3.31 -12.99
N ARG A 57 -8.51 -4.28 -13.89
CA ARG A 57 -9.41 -4.23 -15.04
C ARG A 57 -10.57 -5.20 -14.87
N ARG A 58 -11.72 -4.81 -15.40
CA ARG A 58 -12.92 -5.64 -15.52
C ARG A 58 -13.49 -5.50 -16.92
N VAL A 59 -14.33 -6.44 -17.31
CA VAL A 59 -15.12 -6.36 -18.53
C VAL A 59 -16.58 -6.53 -18.13
N ALA A 60 -17.45 -5.61 -18.56
CA ALA A 60 -18.88 -5.72 -18.32
C ALA A 60 -19.45 -6.97 -19.04
N THR A 61 -20.06 -7.87 -18.30
CA THR A 61 -20.65 -9.12 -18.85
C THR A 61 -22.05 -8.92 -19.39
N GLU A 62 -22.69 -7.81 -19.04
CA GLU A 62 -24.02 -7.37 -19.49
C GLU A 62 -24.05 -5.84 -19.48
N ASP A 63 -25.08 -5.25 -20.08
CA ASP A 63 -25.33 -3.81 -19.97
C ASP A 63 -25.61 -3.47 -18.51
N THR A 64 -24.93 -2.48 -17.98
CA THR A 64 -25.05 -2.07 -16.58
C THR A 64 -24.94 -0.55 -16.45
N GLU A 65 -25.17 -0.06 -15.24
CA GLU A 65 -25.05 1.37 -14.92
C GLU A 65 -24.30 1.55 -13.59
N ILE A 66 -23.38 2.53 -13.55
CA ILE A 66 -22.67 2.91 -12.33
C ILE A 66 -22.77 4.44 -12.20
N ALA A 67 -23.32 4.89 -11.08
CA ALA A 67 -23.48 6.32 -10.77
C ALA A 67 -24.13 7.14 -11.92
N GLY A 68 -25.15 6.59 -12.62
CA GLY A 68 -25.83 7.23 -13.73
C GLY A 68 -25.15 7.07 -15.10
N TYR A 69 -23.97 6.47 -15.16
CA TYR A 69 -23.27 6.21 -16.41
C TYR A 69 -23.57 4.81 -16.94
N LYS A 70 -24.10 4.75 -18.17
CA LYS A 70 -24.37 3.49 -18.88
C LYS A 70 -23.07 2.85 -19.33
N ILE A 71 -22.90 1.57 -19.01
CA ILE A 71 -21.75 0.75 -19.37
C ILE A 71 -22.24 -0.42 -20.20
N PRO A 72 -22.09 -0.38 -21.52
CA PRO A 72 -22.50 -1.48 -22.40
C PRO A 72 -21.72 -2.76 -22.12
N LYS A 73 -22.33 -3.89 -22.38
CA LYS A 73 -21.68 -5.21 -22.40
C LYS A 73 -20.41 -5.18 -23.25
N GLY A 74 -19.33 -5.78 -22.74
CA GLY A 74 -18.03 -5.83 -23.40
C GLY A 74 -17.13 -4.61 -23.11
N THR A 75 -17.65 -3.57 -22.47
CA THR A 75 -16.86 -2.40 -22.08
C THR A 75 -15.77 -2.82 -21.09
N GLN A 76 -14.54 -2.36 -21.33
CA GLN A 76 -13.44 -2.48 -20.36
C GLN A 76 -13.58 -1.38 -19.31
N VAL A 77 -13.62 -1.78 -18.05
CA VAL A 77 -13.69 -0.87 -16.89
C VAL A 77 -12.37 -0.93 -16.13
N PHE A 78 -11.79 0.23 -15.88
CA PHE A 78 -10.59 0.38 -15.09
C PHE A 78 -10.95 0.79 -13.66
N LEU A 79 -10.62 -0.06 -12.70
CA LEU A 79 -10.85 0.20 -11.28
C LEU A 79 -9.60 0.82 -10.67
N SER A 80 -9.64 2.10 -10.32
CA SER A 80 -8.52 2.80 -9.68
C SER A 80 -8.57 2.64 -8.17
N LEU A 81 -7.89 1.63 -7.64
CA LEU A 81 -7.81 1.37 -6.20
C LEU A 81 -7.01 2.48 -5.49
N GLY A 82 -5.93 2.95 -6.13
CA GLY A 82 -5.14 4.06 -5.60
C GLY A 82 -5.98 5.32 -5.38
N SER A 83 -6.78 5.70 -6.38
CA SER A 83 -7.68 6.85 -6.24
C SER A 83 -8.76 6.64 -5.18
N ALA A 84 -9.35 5.44 -5.11
CA ALA A 84 -10.36 5.14 -4.10
C ALA A 84 -9.81 5.14 -2.66
N ASN A 85 -8.53 4.83 -2.47
CA ASN A 85 -7.86 4.94 -1.18
C ASN A 85 -7.53 6.39 -0.78
N HIS A 86 -7.74 7.35 -1.71
CA HIS A 86 -7.60 8.79 -1.49
C HIS A 86 -8.92 9.54 -1.69
N ASP A 87 -10.04 8.83 -1.58
CA ASP A 87 -11.38 9.43 -1.69
C ASP A 87 -11.69 10.26 -0.44
N GLU A 88 -11.83 11.58 -0.60
CA GLU A 88 -12.15 12.53 0.46
C GLU A 88 -13.54 12.31 1.08
N ALA A 89 -14.44 11.62 0.37
CA ALA A 89 -15.72 11.22 0.94
C ALA A 89 -15.59 10.14 2.03
N LEU A 90 -14.45 9.43 2.07
CA LEU A 90 -14.18 8.37 3.06
C LEU A 90 -13.03 8.71 4.00
N PHE A 91 -12.00 9.37 3.49
CA PHE A 91 -10.78 9.67 4.25
C PHE A 91 -10.59 11.17 4.39
N ASP A 92 -10.67 11.69 5.60
CA ASP A 92 -10.32 13.09 5.89
C ASP A 92 -8.83 13.31 5.57
N ASP A 93 -8.51 14.40 4.88
CA ASP A 93 -7.15 14.73 4.45
C ASP A 93 -6.41 13.53 3.82
N PRO A 94 -6.94 12.98 2.70
CA PRO A 94 -6.50 11.71 2.14
C PRO A 94 -5.05 11.73 1.63
N GLU A 95 -4.52 12.92 1.31
CA GLU A 95 -3.15 13.11 0.83
C GLU A 95 -2.11 13.15 1.97
N SER A 96 -2.54 13.11 3.22
CA SER A 96 -1.67 13.00 4.38
C SER A 96 -1.48 11.55 4.79
N PHE A 97 -0.21 11.17 5.03
CA PHE A 97 0.15 9.90 5.64
C PHE A 97 0.06 10.02 7.16
N ASP A 98 -0.79 9.22 7.80
CA ASP A 98 -1.02 9.27 9.25
C ASP A 98 -1.18 7.85 9.83
N ILE A 99 -0.17 7.37 10.56
CA ILE A 99 -0.20 6.06 11.22
C ILE A 99 -1.26 5.94 12.32
N HIS A 100 -1.88 7.04 12.74
CA HIS A 100 -2.96 7.07 13.73
C HIS A 100 -4.35 7.20 13.09
N ARG A 101 -4.45 7.17 11.77
CA ARG A 101 -5.72 7.27 11.03
C ARG A 101 -6.69 6.15 11.45
N LYS A 102 -7.82 6.54 12.02
CA LYS A 102 -8.78 5.60 12.62
C LYS A 102 -9.46 4.67 11.61
N ASN A 103 -9.62 5.12 10.38
CA ASN A 103 -10.30 4.40 9.30
C ASN A 103 -9.35 3.84 8.24
N ALA A 104 -8.04 3.77 8.48
CA ALA A 104 -7.04 3.24 7.55
C ALA A 104 -7.43 1.84 7.02
N ARG A 105 -8.00 0.98 7.88
CA ARG A 105 -8.48 -0.38 7.55
C ARG A 105 -9.62 -0.42 6.52
N HIS A 106 -10.24 0.71 6.19
CA HIS A 106 -11.25 0.79 5.15
C HIS A 106 -10.65 0.86 3.74
N ASN A 107 -9.33 0.87 3.63
CA ASN A 107 -8.65 0.80 2.34
C ASN A 107 -9.11 -0.41 1.52
N ILE A 108 -8.93 -0.32 0.22
CA ILE A 108 -9.27 -1.38 -0.72
C ILE A 108 -8.06 -1.91 -1.49
N ALA A 109 -6.86 -1.79 -0.91
CA ALA A 109 -5.61 -2.26 -1.54
C ALA A 109 -5.66 -3.75 -1.90
N PHE A 110 -6.38 -4.56 -1.12
CA PHE A 110 -6.62 -5.98 -1.37
C PHE A 110 -7.85 -6.26 -2.25
N GLY A 111 -8.48 -5.24 -2.79
CA GLY A 111 -9.74 -5.35 -3.53
C GLY A 111 -10.94 -5.66 -2.63
N ARG A 112 -12.06 -6.03 -3.26
CA ARG A 112 -13.31 -6.42 -2.57
C ARG A 112 -14.09 -7.46 -3.36
N GLY A 113 -15.07 -8.09 -2.69
CA GLY A 113 -15.97 -9.06 -3.29
C GLY A 113 -15.34 -10.42 -3.51
N ILE A 114 -15.81 -11.16 -4.52
CA ILE A 114 -15.39 -12.53 -4.80
C ILE A 114 -13.92 -12.69 -5.19
N HIS A 115 -13.28 -11.60 -5.58
CA HIS A 115 -11.85 -11.54 -5.91
C HIS A 115 -11.00 -10.89 -4.79
N PHE A 116 -11.53 -10.75 -3.58
CA PHE A 116 -10.74 -10.29 -2.44
C PHE A 116 -9.46 -11.12 -2.32
N CYS A 117 -8.34 -10.45 -2.07
CA CYS A 117 -7.01 -11.07 -2.08
C CYS A 117 -6.92 -12.28 -1.14
N LEU A 118 -6.57 -13.44 -1.69
CA LEU A 118 -6.40 -14.66 -0.91
C LEU A 118 -5.23 -14.55 0.08
N GLY A 119 -4.16 -13.83 -0.32
CA GLY A 119 -2.93 -13.66 0.45
C GLY A 119 -2.96 -12.50 1.46
N ASN A 120 -4.09 -11.80 1.64
CA ASN A 120 -4.15 -10.58 2.45
C ASN A 120 -3.58 -10.75 3.87
N ARG A 121 -3.95 -11.83 4.57
CA ARG A 121 -3.48 -12.12 5.93
C ARG A 121 -1.98 -12.36 5.98
N LEU A 122 -1.43 -13.08 4.99
CA LEU A 122 0.00 -13.34 4.90
C LEU A 122 0.76 -12.05 4.63
N ALA A 123 0.33 -11.25 3.67
CA ALA A 123 0.97 -9.98 3.33
C ALA A 123 0.99 -8.99 4.51
N ILE A 124 -0.13 -8.86 5.24
CA ILE A 124 -0.18 -8.03 6.45
C ILE A 124 0.81 -8.56 7.50
N LEU A 125 0.82 -9.86 7.77
CA LEU A 125 1.72 -10.47 8.74
C LEU A 125 3.19 -10.27 8.37
N GLU A 126 3.54 -10.43 7.10
CA GLU A 126 4.90 -10.17 6.60
C GLU A 126 5.31 -8.70 6.82
N ALA A 127 4.40 -7.75 6.58
CA ALA A 127 4.67 -6.34 6.82
C ALA A 127 4.83 -6.04 8.32
N GLU A 128 3.94 -6.56 9.15
CA GLU A 128 4.00 -6.38 10.61
C GLU A 128 5.30 -6.92 11.18
N ILE A 129 5.68 -8.17 10.86
CA ILE A 129 6.92 -8.80 11.34
C ILE A 129 8.16 -8.05 10.82
N THR A 130 8.12 -7.58 9.57
CA THR A 130 9.23 -6.82 8.99
C THR A 130 9.42 -5.50 9.74
N LEU A 131 8.35 -4.72 9.94
CA LEU A 131 8.43 -3.45 10.68
C LEU A 131 8.85 -3.69 12.13
N GLU A 132 8.27 -4.68 12.82
CA GLU A 132 8.65 -5.01 14.18
C GLU A 132 10.13 -5.42 14.29
N THR A 133 10.64 -6.17 13.32
CA THR A 133 12.05 -6.59 13.29
C THR A 133 12.97 -5.39 13.04
N LEU A 134 12.63 -4.52 12.08
CA LEU A 134 13.45 -3.37 11.72
C LEU A 134 13.46 -2.33 12.85
N THR A 135 12.31 -2.01 13.44
CA THR A 135 12.24 -1.04 14.55
C THR A 135 13.01 -1.47 15.78
N LYS A 136 13.08 -2.78 16.06
CA LYS A 136 13.83 -3.34 17.19
C LYS A 136 15.33 -3.46 16.90
N ARG A 137 15.71 -3.89 15.70
CA ARG A 137 17.10 -4.23 15.38
C ARG A 137 17.90 -3.07 14.82
N VAL A 138 17.25 -2.17 14.09
CA VAL A 138 17.89 -1.03 13.40
C VAL A 138 17.06 0.26 13.56
N PRO A 139 16.82 0.74 14.80
CA PRO A 139 15.99 1.92 15.06
C PRO A 139 16.54 3.19 14.40
N SER A 140 17.86 3.22 14.12
CA SER A 140 18.53 4.30 13.38
C SER A 140 18.37 4.21 11.86
N LEU A 141 17.56 3.26 11.35
CA LEU A 141 17.31 3.09 9.92
C LEU A 141 16.88 4.42 9.29
N ASP A 142 17.49 4.76 8.17
CA ASP A 142 17.13 5.94 7.38
C ASP A 142 17.35 5.68 5.89
N MET A 143 16.85 6.57 5.06
CA MET A 143 17.11 6.56 3.63
C MET A 143 18.45 7.19 3.34
N VAL A 144 19.19 6.65 2.36
CA VAL A 144 20.37 7.33 1.82
C VAL A 144 19.93 8.68 1.24
N SER A 145 20.69 9.74 1.60
CA SER A 145 20.41 11.12 1.17
C SER A 145 20.39 11.23 -0.36
N ASP A 146 19.56 12.12 -0.86
CA ASP A 146 19.51 12.55 -2.27
C ASP A 146 19.24 11.42 -3.27
N GLN A 147 18.72 10.26 -2.82
CA GLN A 147 18.31 9.22 -3.74
C GLN A 147 17.04 9.62 -4.52
N THR A 148 17.04 9.32 -5.80
CA THR A 148 15.87 9.46 -6.66
C THR A 148 15.16 8.11 -6.81
N PHE A 149 13.82 8.14 -6.84
CA PHE A 149 13.03 6.92 -7.00
C PHE A 149 12.61 6.78 -8.46
N GLU A 150 13.10 5.75 -9.11
CA GLU A 150 12.60 5.31 -10.39
C GLU A 150 11.48 4.29 -10.17
N PHE A 151 10.34 4.50 -10.84
CA PHE A 151 9.22 3.59 -10.82
C PHE A 151 9.07 2.93 -12.19
N PHE A 152 8.78 1.64 -12.21
CA PHE A 152 8.47 0.97 -13.46
C PHE A 152 7.22 1.57 -14.10
N PRO A 153 7.19 1.77 -15.42
CA PRO A 153 6.04 2.31 -16.14
C PRO A 153 4.91 1.27 -16.19
N ASN A 154 4.19 1.14 -15.09
CA ASN A 154 3.13 0.17 -14.89
C ASN A 154 1.92 0.83 -14.21
N PHE A 155 0.72 0.67 -14.79
CA PHE A 155 -0.50 1.23 -14.23
C PHE A 155 -1.14 0.37 -13.12
N THR A 156 -0.65 -0.84 -12.91
CA THR A 156 -1.24 -1.79 -11.96
C THR A 156 -0.43 -1.92 -10.69
N PHE A 157 0.90 -2.00 -10.82
CA PHE A 157 1.81 -2.17 -9.71
C PHE A 157 2.66 -0.92 -9.52
N ARG A 158 2.88 -0.56 -8.26
CA ARG A 158 3.66 0.63 -7.90
C ARG A 158 4.65 0.29 -6.78
N GLY A 159 5.91 0.44 -7.08
CA GLY A 159 7.02 0.35 -6.15
C GLY A 159 8.28 0.93 -6.78
N PRO A 160 9.26 1.36 -5.99
CA PRO A 160 10.54 1.83 -6.50
C PRO A 160 11.34 0.66 -7.05
N ALA A 161 12.10 0.90 -8.11
CA ALA A 161 13.04 -0.08 -8.67
C ALA A 161 14.16 -0.44 -7.66
N ALA A 162 14.53 0.52 -6.80
CA ALA A 162 15.46 0.34 -5.70
C ALA A 162 15.14 1.31 -4.56
N LEU A 163 15.45 0.86 -3.33
CA LEU A 163 15.41 1.70 -2.12
C LEU A 163 16.74 1.49 -1.38
N TRP A 164 17.54 2.53 -1.31
CA TRP A 164 18.81 2.51 -0.60
C TRP A 164 18.63 2.99 0.84
N LEU A 165 19.05 2.16 1.77
CA LEU A 165 18.90 2.39 3.21
C LEU A 165 20.26 2.45 3.89
N THR A 166 20.34 3.21 4.98
CA THR A 166 21.51 3.32 5.85
C THR A 166 21.09 3.18 7.30
N TRP A 167 22.01 2.75 8.16
CA TRP A 167 21.79 2.70 9.60
C TRP A 167 23.13 2.78 10.33
N THR A 168 23.08 3.17 11.59
CA THR A 168 24.23 3.09 12.50
C THR A 168 24.10 1.84 13.38
N SER A 169 25.20 1.11 13.55
CA SER A 169 25.30 -0.05 14.46
C SER A 169 25.35 0.37 15.93
#